data_bb8064b72a4f530cbdcc99340f9b0efe
#
_entry.id   bb8064b72a4f530cbdcc99340f9b0efe
#
_cell.length_a   1.000
_cell.length_b   1.000
_cell.length_c   1.000
_cell.angle_alpha   90.00
_cell.angle_beta   90.00
_cell.angle_gamma   90.00
#
_symmetry.space_group_name_H-M   'P 1'
#
loop_
_entity.id
_entity.type
_entity.pdbx_description
1 polymer ?
#
loop_
_entity_poly.entity_id
_entity_poly.type
_entity_poly.pdbx_seq_one_letter_code
_entity_poly.pdbx_strand_id
1 'polypeptide(L)'
;MFVSQKKNKAREIIYGINAAITAIETTPEKILAAWVVKGREDDKRIKQIEAMLANIGIRAQVAMRHSLDEKTENGVHQGIVLEVVATPPKDEHFLEEYLEKKDGERQLYLILDGVTDPRNLGAAMRSAWAAGADALIVPKDKSASLTPVARKTADGAAEHVPFVAVTNLARTIELLKEHNVEVVGLAGETKDSIYDYDFQKATAIVMGSEESGMRHLTREKCDAIVKIPMAKGVESLNVSVAAGIAMYEVVRQFLKK
;
A
#
# COMPACT_ATOMS: atom_id res chain seq x y z
N MET A 1 11.26 -17.55 39.33
CA MET A 1 10.09 -16.65 39.13
C MET A 1 10.41 -15.77 37.91
N PHE A 2 10.08 -16.27 36.70
CA PHE A 2 10.33 -15.55 35.45
C PHE A 2 9.17 -14.58 35.18
N VAL A 3 9.39 -13.31 35.42
CA VAL A 3 8.45 -12.25 34.98
C VAL A 3 8.64 -12.10 33.47
N SER A 4 7.73 -12.67 32.70
CA SER A 4 7.62 -12.42 31.26
C SER A 4 7.35 -10.94 31.04
N GLN A 5 8.35 -10.20 30.58
CA GLN A 5 8.15 -8.86 30.06
C GLN A 5 7.22 -8.96 28.84
N LYS A 6 5.93 -8.64 29.04
CA LYS A 6 5.02 -8.37 27.92
C LYS A 6 5.62 -7.21 27.13
N LYS A 7 6.28 -7.51 25.99
CA LYS A 7 6.64 -6.50 25.00
C LYS A 7 5.35 -5.74 24.67
N ASN A 8 5.32 -4.46 25.02
CA ASN A 8 4.21 -3.57 24.66
C ASN A 8 4.14 -3.56 23.11
N LYS A 9 3.21 -4.31 22.55
CA LYS A 9 3.03 -4.33 21.10
C LYS A 9 2.61 -2.92 20.68
N ALA A 10 3.28 -2.35 19.70
CA ALA A 10 2.92 -1.06 19.15
C ALA A 10 1.43 -1.09 18.72
N ARG A 11 0.73 0.01 18.94
CA ARG A 11 -0.69 0.15 18.62
C ARG A 11 -0.85 1.10 17.46
N GLU A 12 -1.89 0.88 16.68
CA GLU A 12 -2.20 1.65 15.49
C GLU A 12 -3.68 1.94 15.43
N ILE A 13 -4.05 3.06 14.81
CA ILE A 13 -5.44 3.48 14.60
C ILE A 13 -5.84 3.23 13.15
N ILE A 14 -6.91 2.48 12.97
CA ILE A 14 -7.60 2.29 11.68
C ILE A 14 -8.95 3.02 11.79
N TYR A 15 -9.32 3.79 10.77
CA TYR A 15 -10.58 4.50 10.78
C TYR A 15 -11.24 4.61 9.40
N GLY A 16 -12.55 4.75 9.41
CA GLY A 16 -13.40 4.75 8.22
C GLY A 16 -14.02 3.39 7.95
N ILE A 17 -15.18 3.41 7.33
CA ILE A 17 -16.08 2.24 7.23
C ILE A 17 -15.43 1.07 6.50
N ASN A 18 -14.88 1.28 5.30
CA ASN A 18 -14.32 0.19 4.51
C ASN A 18 -13.05 -0.38 5.16
N ALA A 19 -12.14 0.50 5.64
CA ALA A 19 -10.93 0.07 6.34
C ALA A 19 -11.26 -0.74 7.61
N ALA A 20 -12.30 -0.34 8.36
CA ALA A 20 -12.75 -1.09 9.54
C ALA A 20 -13.32 -2.45 9.16
N ILE A 21 -14.18 -2.54 8.15
CA ILE A 21 -14.74 -3.81 7.65
C ILE A 21 -13.59 -4.75 7.23
N THR A 22 -12.68 -4.26 6.39
CA THR A 22 -11.54 -5.07 5.93
C THR A 22 -10.69 -5.57 7.09
N ALA A 23 -10.36 -4.71 8.07
CA ALA A 23 -9.59 -5.12 9.24
C ALA A 23 -10.29 -6.22 10.06
N ILE A 24 -11.62 -6.13 10.22
CA ILE A 24 -12.41 -7.14 10.93
C ILE A 24 -12.44 -8.48 10.17
N GLU A 25 -12.49 -8.44 8.85
CA GLU A 25 -12.53 -9.64 7.99
C GLU A 25 -11.16 -10.32 7.87
N THR A 26 -10.09 -9.53 7.78
CA THR A 26 -8.75 -10.07 7.45
C THR A 26 -7.86 -10.32 8.68
N THR A 27 -7.98 -9.51 9.72
CA THR A 27 -7.10 -9.55 10.90
C THR A 27 -7.85 -9.33 12.22
N PRO A 28 -8.96 -10.07 12.48
CA PRO A 28 -9.79 -9.86 13.67
C PRO A 28 -9.01 -10.01 14.99
N GLU A 29 -8.00 -10.87 15.03
CA GLU A 29 -7.15 -11.13 16.20
C GLU A 29 -6.25 -9.94 16.58
N LYS A 30 -6.08 -8.97 15.70
CA LYS A 30 -5.29 -7.76 15.98
C LYS A 30 -6.12 -6.63 16.57
N ILE A 31 -7.46 -6.70 16.54
CA ILE A 31 -8.32 -5.64 17.03
C ILE A 31 -8.32 -5.63 18.56
N LEU A 32 -7.95 -4.50 19.14
CA LEU A 32 -7.86 -4.33 20.60
C LEU A 32 -9.08 -3.61 21.17
N ALA A 33 -9.60 -2.62 20.43
CA ALA A 33 -10.76 -1.83 20.83
C ALA A 33 -11.44 -1.20 19.61
N ALA A 34 -12.72 -0.86 19.76
CA ALA A 34 -13.52 -0.19 18.74
C ALA A 34 -14.36 0.92 19.34
N TRP A 35 -14.49 2.02 18.62
CA TRP A 35 -15.35 3.15 18.99
C TRP A 35 -16.26 3.53 17.85
N VAL A 36 -17.55 3.75 18.18
CA VAL A 36 -18.55 4.29 17.26
C VAL A 36 -19.02 5.66 17.74
N VAL A 37 -19.30 6.56 16.81
CA VAL A 37 -19.73 7.91 17.14
C VAL A 37 -21.17 7.91 17.66
N LYS A 38 -21.42 8.62 18.76
CA LYS A 38 -22.76 8.85 19.29
C LYS A 38 -23.64 9.56 18.27
N GLY A 39 -24.91 9.13 18.14
CA GLY A 39 -25.90 9.72 17.23
C GLY A 39 -25.92 9.12 15.82
N ARG A 40 -25.18 8.01 15.58
CA ARG A 40 -25.25 7.23 14.35
C ARG A 40 -25.65 5.77 14.59
N GLU A 41 -26.31 5.51 15.70
CA GLU A 41 -26.73 4.15 16.11
C GLU A 41 -27.71 3.52 15.11
N ASP A 42 -28.42 4.34 14.32
CA ASP A 42 -29.35 3.89 13.27
C ASP A 42 -28.72 3.74 11.88
N ASP A 43 -27.46 4.11 11.71
CA ASP A 43 -26.75 3.94 10.45
C ASP A 43 -26.53 2.45 10.15
N LYS A 44 -27.05 2.00 9.00
CA LYS A 44 -26.98 0.58 8.59
C LYS A 44 -25.56 0.03 8.53
N ARG A 45 -24.59 0.84 8.08
CA ARG A 45 -23.20 0.42 7.97
C ARG A 45 -22.53 0.32 9.35
N ILE A 46 -22.86 1.23 10.26
CA ILE A 46 -22.39 1.16 11.66
C ILE A 46 -22.96 -0.07 12.34
N LYS A 47 -24.26 -0.36 12.21
CA LYS A 47 -24.90 -1.58 12.74
C LYS A 47 -24.24 -2.85 12.18
N GLN A 48 -23.91 -2.88 10.90
CA GLN A 48 -23.18 -3.99 10.28
C GLN A 48 -21.83 -4.20 10.95
N ILE A 49 -21.04 -3.13 11.14
CA ILE A 49 -19.71 -3.19 11.78
C ILE A 49 -19.84 -3.65 13.24
N GLU A 50 -20.83 -3.13 13.99
CA GLU A 50 -21.07 -3.56 15.37
C GLU A 50 -21.41 -5.04 15.46
N ALA A 51 -22.21 -5.56 14.53
CA ALA A 51 -22.53 -6.99 14.46
C ALA A 51 -21.26 -7.83 14.11
N MET A 52 -20.42 -7.38 13.17
CA MET A 52 -19.16 -8.04 12.85
C MET A 52 -18.21 -8.07 14.05
N LEU A 53 -18.07 -6.95 14.77
CA LEU A 53 -17.26 -6.85 15.98
C LEU A 53 -17.79 -7.78 17.08
N ALA A 54 -19.10 -7.84 17.29
CA ALA A 54 -19.72 -8.73 18.27
C ALA A 54 -19.42 -10.20 17.98
N ASN A 55 -19.42 -10.61 16.70
CA ASN A 55 -19.08 -11.98 16.29
C ASN A 55 -17.65 -12.40 16.64
N ILE A 56 -16.73 -11.44 16.74
CA ILE A 56 -15.34 -11.68 17.19
C ILE A 56 -15.12 -11.35 18.66
N GLY A 57 -16.20 -11.14 19.44
CA GLY A 57 -16.14 -10.91 20.88
C GLY A 57 -15.74 -9.48 21.28
N ILE A 58 -15.79 -8.50 20.38
CA ILE A 58 -15.44 -7.11 20.66
C ILE A 58 -16.72 -6.28 20.70
N ARG A 59 -16.90 -5.54 21.79
CA ARG A 59 -18.00 -4.57 21.91
C ARG A 59 -17.50 -3.16 21.58
N ALA A 60 -18.11 -2.53 20.59
CA ALA A 60 -17.82 -1.13 20.27
C ALA A 60 -18.26 -0.21 21.41
N GLN A 61 -17.43 0.76 21.75
CA GLN A 61 -17.70 1.80 22.74
C GLN A 61 -18.33 3.01 22.03
N VAL A 62 -19.45 3.50 22.55
CA VAL A 62 -20.04 4.75 22.04
C VAL A 62 -19.24 5.93 22.57
N ALA A 63 -18.77 6.78 21.67
CA ALA A 63 -17.97 7.96 22.02
C ALA A 63 -18.48 9.24 21.33
N MET A 64 -18.16 10.36 21.91
CA MET A 64 -18.48 11.67 21.33
C MET A 64 -17.57 11.93 20.10
N ARG A 65 -18.07 12.70 19.13
CA ARG A 65 -17.35 12.97 17.89
C ARG A 65 -15.95 13.52 18.11
N HIS A 66 -15.78 14.50 19.01
CA HIS A 66 -14.47 15.08 19.31
C HIS A 66 -13.44 14.04 19.79
N SER A 67 -13.88 13.02 20.53
CA SER A 67 -12.98 11.95 20.99
C SER A 67 -12.50 11.06 19.83
N LEU A 68 -13.32 10.87 18.80
CA LEU A 68 -12.90 10.17 17.58
C LEU A 68 -12.00 11.07 16.72
N ASP A 69 -12.32 12.36 16.63
CA ASP A 69 -11.49 13.35 15.93
C ASP A 69 -10.07 13.40 16.53
N GLU A 70 -9.95 13.43 17.87
CA GLU A 70 -8.65 13.36 18.56
C GLU A 70 -7.88 12.07 18.24
N LYS A 71 -8.55 10.91 18.33
CA LYS A 71 -7.91 9.62 18.03
C LYS A 71 -7.40 9.51 16.58
N THR A 72 -8.03 10.22 15.67
CA THR A 72 -7.72 10.17 14.22
C THR A 72 -6.96 11.40 13.73
N GLU A 73 -6.48 12.26 14.63
CA GLU A 73 -5.83 13.53 14.30
C GLU A 73 -6.68 14.38 13.33
N ASN A 74 -7.98 14.48 13.61
CA ASN A 74 -8.99 15.11 12.77
C ASN A 74 -9.19 14.46 11.39
N GLY A 75 -8.86 13.17 11.26
CA GLY A 75 -9.12 12.40 10.06
C GLY A 75 -10.60 12.13 9.83
N VAL A 76 -11.01 11.91 8.58
CA VAL A 76 -12.40 11.62 8.21
C VAL A 76 -12.76 10.19 8.63
N HIS A 77 -13.10 9.97 9.89
CA HIS A 77 -13.33 8.66 10.50
C HIS A 77 -14.68 8.01 10.14
N GLN A 78 -15.60 8.72 9.54
CA GLN A 78 -16.92 8.22 9.11
C GLN A 78 -17.77 7.57 10.23
N GLY A 79 -17.45 7.85 11.50
CA GLY A 79 -18.16 7.35 12.68
C GLY A 79 -17.62 6.07 13.27
N ILE A 80 -16.52 5.51 12.77
CA ILE A 80 -15.88 4.29 13.28
C ILE A 80 -14.36 4.48 13.42
N VAL A 81 -13.81 4.00 14.53
CA VAL A 81 -12.37 3.94 14.82
C VAL A 81 -12.07 2.61 15.48
N LEU A 82 -11.01 1.96 15.03
CA LEU A 82 -10.45 0.75 15.62
C LEU A 82 -9.04 1.01 16.16
N GLU A 83 -8.70 0.47 17.30
CA GLU A 83 -7.33 0.32 17.79
C GLU A 83 -6.88 -1.10 17.53
N VAL A 84 -5.75 -1.25 16.85
CA VAL A 84 -5.23 -2.55 16.48
C VAL A 84 -3.77 -2.71 16.92
N VAL A 85 -3.31 -3.96 17.01
CA VAL A 85 -1.88 -4.24 17.10
C VAL A 85 -1.23 -3.85 15.79
N ALA A 86 -0.26 -2.93 15.83
CA ALA A 86 0.44 -2.48 14.63
C ALA A 86 1.14 -3.65 13.93
N THR A 87 1.00 -3.70 12.62
CA THR A 87 1.74 -4.63 11.77
C THR A 87 2.94 -3.89 11.18
N PRO A 88 4.18 -4.25 11.58
CA PRO A 88 5.35 -3.62 10.97
C PRO A 88 5.40 -3.92 9.48
N PRO A 89 6.01 -3.03 8.67
CA PRO A 89 6.32 -3.33 7.29
C PRO A 89 7.07 -4.66 7.18
N LYS A 90 6.88 -5.36 6.09
CA LYS A 90 7.74 -6.49 5.72
C LYS A 90 9.13 -5.96 5.34
N ASP A 91 10.12 -6.82 5.38
CA ASP A 91 11.51 -6.49 5.09
C ASP A 91 12.04 -7.21 3.84
N GLU A 92 13.33 -7.06 3.58
CA GLU A 92 14.00 -7.70 2.46
C GLU A 92 13.94 -9.22 2.51
N HIS A 93 14.03 -9.82 3.72
CA HIS A 93 13.99 -11.26 3.89
C HIS A 93 12.61 -11.84 3.50
N PHE A 94 11.54 -11.18 3.92
CA PHE A 94 10.19 -11.55 3.46
C PHE A 94 10.08 -11.52 1.94
N LEU A 95 10.66 -10.48 1.29
CA LEU A 95 10.61 -10.36 -0.16
C LEU A 95 11.36 -11.51 -0.85
N GLU A 96 12.56 -11.86 -0.36
CA GLU A 96 13.36 -12.96 -0.86
C GLU A 96 12.61 -14.30 -0.77
N GLU A 97 12.07 -14.64 0.41
CA GLU A 97 11.25 -15.84 0.58
C GLU A 97 10.00 -15.86 -0.32
N TYR A 98 9.41 -14.68 -0.55
CA TYR A 98 8.23 -14.55 -1.40
C TYR A 98 8.57 -14.81 -2.86
N LEU A 99 9.68 -14.26 -3.36
CA LEU A 99 10.18 -14.45 -4.71
C LEU A 99 10.52 -15.93 -4.97
N GLU A 100 11.21 -16.60 -4.04
CA GLU A 100 11.52 -18.03 -4.14
C GLU A 100 10.26 -18.90 -4.29
N LYS A 101 9.18 -18.58 -3.53
CA LYS A 101 7.91 -19.32 -3.57
C LYS A 101 7.13 -19.10 -4.86
N LYS A 102 7.35 -17.99 -5.53
CA LYS A 102 6.62 -17.53 -6.71
C LYS A 102 7.42 -17.68 -8.01
N ASP A 103 8.58 -18.33 -7.96
CA ASP A 103 9.45 -18.49 -9.13
C ASP A 103 8.68 -19.13 -10.30
N GLY A 104 8.84 -18.54 -11.48
CA GLY A 104 8.14 -18.95 -12.71
C GLY A 104 6.69 -18.50 -12.84
N GLU A 105 6.09 -17.87 -11.83
CA GLU A 105 4.75 -17.26 -11.93
C GLU A 105 4.83 -15.85 -12.52
N ARG A 106 3.72 -15.38 -13.10
CA ARG A 106 3.56 -13.97 -13.46
C ARG A 106 3.31 -13.17 -12.19
N GLN A 107 4.17 -12.20 -11.94
CA GLN A 107 4.14 -11.37 -10.75
C GLN A 107 4.14 -9.90 -11.14
N LEU A 108 3.50 -9.05 -10.34
CA LEU A 108 3.49 -7.61 -10.49
C LEU A 108 3.90 -6.94 -9.19
N TYR A 109 4.93 -6.11 -9.24
CA TYR A 109 5.41 -5.33 -8.10
C TYR A 109 5.28 -3.83 -8.39
N LEU A 110 4.98 -3.04 -7.37
CA LEU A 110 5.05 -1.59 -7.43
C LEU A 110 6.17 -1.11 -6.51
N ILE A 111 7.12 -0.37 -7.05
CA ILE A 111 8.21 0.27 -6.30
C ILE A 111 7.96 1.78 -6.30
N LEU A 112 7.92 2.40 -5.11
CA LEU A 112 7.79 3.85 -4.95
C LEU A 112 9.10 4.41 -4.42
N ASP A 113 9.91 5.01 -5.29
CA ASP A 113 11.23 5.58 -4.94
C ASP A 113 11.11 7.05 -4.52
N GLY A 114 11.06 7.29 -3.21
CA GLY A 114 11.04 8.64 -2.66
C GLY A 114 9.66 9.32 -2.64
N VAL A 115 8.58 8.58 -2.74
CA VAL A 115 7.22 9.11 -2.54
C VAL A 115 6.97 9.33 -1.05
N THR A 116 6.82 10.58 -0.62
CA THR A 116 6.75 10.97 0.80
C THR A 116 5.34 11.30 1.30
N ASP A 117 4.39 11.60 0.40
CA ASP A 117 3.00 11.87 0.80
C ASP A 117 2.26 10.56 1.14
N PRO A 118 1.76 10.40 2.39
CA PRO A 118 0.98 9.23 2.78
C PRO A 118 -0.31 9.02 1.96
N ARG A 119 -0.89 10.09 1.40
CA ARG A 119 -2.07 9.98 0.55
C ARG A 119 -1.74 9.35 -0.79
N ASN A 120 -0.61 9.75 -1.38
CA ASN A 120 -0.12 9.14 -2.63
C ASN A 120 0.24 7.67 -2.42
N LEU A 121 0.90 7.33 -1.29
CA LEU A 121 1.17 5.95 -0.92
C LEU A 121 -0.14 5.14 -0.82
N GLY A 122 -1.13 5.63 -0.07
CA GLY A 122 -2.41 4.94 0.12
C GLY A 122 -3.17 4.74 -1.20
N ALA A 123 -3.22 5.78 -2.06
CA ALA A 123 -3.89 5.69 -3.35
C ALA A 123 -3.18 4.74 -4.31
N ALA A 124 -1.83 4.74 -4.35
CA ALA A 124 -1.03 3.80 -5.12
C ALA A 124 -1.22 2.36 -4.63
N MET A 125 -1.27 2.14 -3.31
CA MET A 125 -1.54 0.83 -2.71
C MET A 125 -2.94 0.31 -3.09
N ARG A 126 -3.95 1.17 -3.09
CA ARG A 126 -5.30 0.79 -3.56
C ARG A 126 -5.30 0.37 -5.02
N SER A 127 -4.58 1.10 -5.87
CA SER A 127 -4.41 0.74 -7.28
C SER A 127 -3.63 -0.57 -7.44
N ALA A 128 -2.61 -0.80 -6.61
CA ALA A 128 -1.81 -2.03 -6.59
C ALA A 128 -2.68 -3.25 -6.23
N TRP A 129 -3.53 -3.12 -5.20
CA TRP A 129 -4.49 -4.18 -4.86
C TRP A 129 -5.45 -4.48 -6.00
N ALA A 130 -6.05 -3.45 -6.59
CA ALA A 130 -6.99 -3.59 -7.70
C ALA A 130 -6.34 -4.22 -8.95
N ALA A 131 -5.04 -3.96 -9.17
CA ALA A 131 -4.24 -4.55 -10.25
C ALA A 131 -3.73 -5.96 -9.95
N GLY A 132 -3.93 -6.47 -8.72
CA GLY A 132 -3.41 -7.77 -8.29
C GLY A 132 -1.91 -7.78 -8.08
N ALA A 133 -1.31 -6.67 -7.63
CA ALA A 133 0.11 -6.60 -7.34
C ALA A 133 0.49 -7.48 -6.14
N ASP A 134 1.61 -8.17 -6.27
CA ASP A 134 2.16 -9.11 -5.28
C ASP A 134 2.79 -8.41 -4.08
N ALA A 135 3.39 -7.22 -4.27
CA ALA A 135 3.86 -6.36 -3.19
C ALA A 135 4.01 -4.89 -3.65
N LEU A 136 3.97 -3.98 -2.65
CA LEU A 136 4.38 -2.60 -2.79
C LEU A 136 5.67 -2.39 -1.98
N ILE A 137 6.74 -1.95 -2.66
CA ILE A 137 8.09 -1.84 -2.12
C ILE A 137 8.48 -0.36 -2.01
N VAL A 138 9.02 0.04 -0.86
CA VAL A 138 9.51 1.40 -0.62
C VAL A 138 10.87 1.36 0.07
N PRO A 139 11.74 2.34 -0.13
CA PRO A 139 12.91 2.50 0.74
C PRO A 139 12.46 2.93 2.16
N LYS A 140 13.19 2.50 3.21
CA LYS A 140 12.93 2.91 4.59
C LYS A 140 13.13 4.42 4.79
N ASP A 141 14.10 4.98 4.08
CA ASP A 141 14.46 6.39 4.19
C ASP A 141 13.80 7.22 3.09
N LYS A 142 13.32 8.41 3.46
CA LYS A 142 12.73 9.39 2.54
C LYS A 142 11.53 8.83 1.76
N SER A 143 10.70 8.04 2.42
CA SER A 143 9.44 7.49 1.89
C SER A 143 8.33 7.60 2.92
N ALA A 144 7.10 7.65 2.42
CA ALA A 144 5.92 7.54 3.27
C ALA A 144 5.84 6.15 3.91
N SER A 145 5.33 6.10 5.14
CA SER A 145 4.99 4.87 5.85
C SER A 145 3.48 4.65 5.88
N LEU A 146 3.05 3.46 6.30
CA LEU A 146 1.62 3.13 6.47
C LEU A 146 1.05 3.84 7.71
N THR A 147 0.99 5.16 7.66
CA THR A 147 0.30 5.98 8.67
C THR A 147 -1.21 5.75 8.64
N PRO A 148 -1.97 6.17 9.69
CA PRO A 148 -3.44 6.13 9.65
C PRO A 148 -4.05 6.81 8.43
N VAL A 149 -3.43 7.91 7.94
CA VAL A 149 -3.83 8.62 6.72
C VAL A 149 -3.62 7.74 5.47
N ALA A 150 -2.45 7.10 5.35
CA ALA A 150 -2.15 6.19 4.25
C ALA A 150 -3.12 4.99 4.24
N ARG A 151 -3.35 4.34 5.38
CA ARG A 151 -4.30 3.23 5.52
C ARG A 151 -5.73 3.64 5.17
N LYS A 152 -6.15 4.82 5.61
CA LYS A 152 -7.47 5.37 5.26
C LYS A 152 -7.61 5.57 3.76
N THR A 153 -6.59 6.11 3.11
CA THR A 153 -6.60 6.33 1.66
C THR A 153 -6.51 5.02 0.88
N ALA A 154 -5.78 4.05 1.40
CA ALA A 154 -5.66 2.70 0.84
C ALA A 154 -6.99 1.91 0.88
N ASP A 155 -7.93 2.30 1.75
CA ASP A 155 -9.31 1.79 1.79
C ASP A 155 -9.38 0.25 1.89
N GLY A 156 -8.56 -0.33 2.77
CA GLY A 156 -8.43 -1.77 2.99
C GLY A 156 -7.27 -2.45 2.24
N ALA A 157 -6.70 -1.83 1.21
CA ALA A 157 -5.62 -2.43 0.43
C ALA A 157 -4.37 -2.75 1.27
N ALA A 158 -4.14 -2.03 2.36
CA ALA A 158 -3.02 -2.26 3.26
C ALA A 158 -3.05 -3.63 3.98
N GLU A 159 -4.19 -4.29 4.01
CA GLU A 159 -4.37 -5.63 4.60
C GLU A 159 -4.20 -6.74 3.54
N HIS A 160 -4.22 -6.39 2.25
CA HIS A 160 -4.16 -7.34 1.14
C HIS A 160 -2.83 -7.32 0.39
N VAL A 161 -2.23 -6.14 0.20
CA VAL A 161 -0.95 -5.99 -0.51
C VAL A 161 0.19 -5.94 0.50
N PRO A 162 1.15 -6.85 0.49
CA PRO A 162 2.35 -6.78 1.31
C PRO A 162 3.08 -5.44 1.11
N PHE A 163 3.24 -4.67 2.21
CA PHE A 163 4.02 -3.45 2.23
C PHE A 163 5.43 -3.76 2.69
N VAL A 164 6.40 -3.65 1.78
CA VAL A 164 7.80 -4.02 2.00
C VAL A 164 8.65 -2.77 2.11
N ALA A 165 9.28 -2.55 3.26
CA ALA A 165 10.20 -1.44 3.48
C ALA A 165 11.64 -1.94 3.46
N VAL A 166 12.42 -1.50 2.47
CA VAL A 166 13.77 -1.98 2.22
C VAL A 166 14.85 -0.95 2.59
N THR A 167 15.99 -1.42 3.04
CA THR A 167 17.10 -0.54 3.43
C THR A 167 17.88 -0.04 2.21
N ASN A 168 18.03 -0.90 1.19
CA ASN A 168 18.77 -0.59 -0.02
C ASN A 168 17.98 -0.97 -1.26
N LEU A 169 17.31 0.02 -1.87
CA LEU A 169 16.47 -0.21 -3.04
C LEU A 169 17.25 -0.74 -4.25
N ALA A 170 18.47 -0.28 -4.48
CA ALA A 170 19.29 -0.75 -5.59
C ALA A 170 19.61 -2.26 -5.47
N ARG A 171 19.94 -2.71 -4.25
CA ARG A 171 20.14 -4.15 -3.99
C ARG A 171 18.83 -4.93 -4.13
N THR A 172 17.71 -4.35 -3.72
CA THR A 172 16.39 -4.97 -3.88
C THR A 172 16.02 -5.14 -5.36
N ILE A 173 16.37 -4.16 -6.20
CA ILE A 173 16.20 -4.28 -7.66
C ILE A 173 17.06 -5.42 -8.22
N GLU A 174 18.30 -5.56 -7.77
CA GLU A 174 19.15 -6.68 -8.19
C GLU A 174 18.55 -8.02 -7.77
N LEU A 175 18.05 -8.14 -6.55
CA LEU A 175 17.34 -9.35 -6.07
C LEU A 175 16.13 -9.69 -6.95
N LEU A 176 15.31 -8.72 -7.31
CA LEU A 176 14.16 -8.91 -8.21
C LEU A 176 14.62 -9.47 -9.57
N LYS A 177 15.70 -8.92 -10.12
CA LYS A 177 16.27 -9.36 -11.41
C LYS A 177 16.86 -10.77 -11.35
N GLU A 178 17.50 -11.14 -10.23
CA GLU A 178 17.99 -12.51 -9.98
C GLU A 178 16.84 -13.53 -10.01
N HIS A 179 15.63 -13.12 -9.64
CA HIS A 179 14.40 -13.91 -9.72
C HIS A 179 13.58 -13.69 -11.01
N ASN A 180 14.21 -13.24 -12.09
CA ASN A 180 13.61 -13.02 -13.41
C ASN A 180 12.47 -11.99 -13.44
N VAL A 181 12.40 -11.09 -12.47
CA VAL A 181 11.49 -9.94 -12.47
C VAL A 181 12.11 -8.82 -13.30
N GLU A 182 11.42 -8.39 -14.34
CA GLU A 182 11.84 -7.25 -15.16
C GLU A 182 11.49 -5.94 -14.45
N VAL A 183 12.46 -5.04 -14.32
CA VAL A 183 12.29 -3.78 -13.57
C VAL A 183 12.20 -2.61 -14.53
N VAL A 184 11.00 -2.02 -14.64
CA VAL A 184 10.69 -0.96 -15.60
C VAL A 184 10.37 0.34 -14.85
N GLY A 185 11.20 1.36 -15.08
CA GLY A 185 11.04 2.68 -14.48
C GLY A 185 10.18 3.62 -15.35
N LEU A 186 9.35 4.44 -14.69
CA LEU A 186 8.60 5.49 -15.36
C LEU A 186 9.28 6.85 -15.22
N ALA A 187 9.53 7.50 -16.36
CA ALA A 187 10.10 8.86 -16.40
C ALA A 187 9.63 9.59 -17.66
N GLY A 188 9.33 10.89 -17.54
CA GLY A 188 8.76 11.67 -18.65
C GLY A 188 9.74 11.98 -19.78
N GLU A 189 11.04 12.00 -19.50
CA GLU A 189 12.10 12.43 -20.43
C GLU A 189 12.58 11.36 -21.41
N THR A 190 12.09 10.13 -21.32
CA THR A 190 12.39 9.08 -22.33
C THR A 190 11.56 9.26 -23.59
N LYS A 191 11.95 8.60 -24.66
CA LYS A 191 11.18 8.54 -25.91
C LYS A 191 10.22 7.35 -25.93
N ASP A 192 10.53 6.30 -25.17
CA ASP A 192 9.85 5.02 -25.23
C ASP A 192 8.50 5.07 -24.49
N SER A 193 7.44 4.79 -25.20
CA SER A 193 6.09 4.76 -24.64
C SER A 193 5.84 3.45 -23.90
N ILE A 194 5.18 3.51 -22.74
CA ILE A 194 4.75 2.33 -22.01
C ILE A 194 3.81 1.44 -22.84
N TYR A 195 3.06 2.03 -23.78
CA TYR A 195 2.10 1.32 -24.61
C TYR A 195 2.75 0.54 -25.76
N ASP A 196 4.01 0.86 -26.08
CA ASP A 196 4.81 0.17 -27.09
C ASP A 196 5.77 -0.86 -26.44
N TYR A 197 5.86 -0.86 -25.11
CA TYR A 197 6.70 -1.79 -24.36
C TYR A 197 6.01 -3.15 -24.19
N ASP A 198 6.74 -4.24 -24.43
CA ASP A 198 6.20 -5.61 -24.35
C ASP A 198 6.52 -6.27 -23.00
N PHE A 199 5.57 -6.23 -22.08
CA PHE A 199 5.68 -6.87 -20.78
C PHE A 199 5.48 -8.38 -20.88
N GLN A 200 6.59 -9.14 -20.93
CA GLN A 200 6.58 -10.61 -21.12
C GLN A 200 6.69 -11.40 -19.82
N LYS A 201 7.33 -10.82 -18.80
CA LYS A 201 7.77 -11.50 -17.58
C LYS A 201 7.06 -10.95 -16.35
N ALA A 202 7.34 -11.57 -15.20
CA ALA A 202 7.11 -10.90 -13.92
C ALA A 202 7.72 -9.49 -13.96
N THR A 203 6.98 -8.48 -13.50
CA THR A 203 7.33 -7.08 -13.74
C THR A 203 7.27 -6.27 -12.45
N ALA A 204 8.28 -5.45 -12.21
CA ALA A 204 8.28 -4.41 -11.19
C ALA A 204 8.22 -3.03 -11.85
N ILE A 205 7.17 -2.28 -11.60
CA ILE A 205 7.02 -0.88 -12.03
C ILE A 205 7.64 0.03 -10.98
N VAL A 206 8.57 0.90 -11.41
CA VAL A 206 9.24 1.86 -10.52
C VAL A 206 8.72 3.27 -10.79
N MET A 207 8.18 3.89 -9.75
CA MET A 207 7.73 5.27 -9.75
C MET A 207 8.68 6.11 -8.90
N GLY A 208 9.16 7.22 -9.44
CA GLY A 208 9.90 8.22 -8.68
C GLY A 208 9.00 9.20 -7.94
N SER A 209 9.61 10.09 -7.15
CA SER A 209 8.90 11.19 -6.52
C SER A 209 8.42 12.23 -7.56
N GLU A 210 7.39 13.00 -7.21
CA GLU A 210 6.86 14.07 -8.09
C GLU A 210 7.88 15.18 -8.34
N GLU A 211 8.75 15.47 -7.36
CA GLU A 211 9.70 16.59 -7.44
C GLU A 211 11.00 16.23 -8.16
N SER A 212 11.57 15.06 -7.87
CA SER A 212 12.93 14.68 -8.33
C SER A 212 12.95 13.43 -9.23
N GLY A 213 11.82 12.80 -9.46
CA GLY A 213 11.76 11.53 -10.18
C GLY A 213 12.40 10.39 -9.39
N MET A 214 12.91 9.38 -10.08
CA MET A 214 13.68 8.28 -9.51
C MET A 214 15.09 8.74 -9.12
N ARG A 215 15.62 8.21 -8.03
CA ARG A 215 17.05 8.39 -7.69
C ARG A 215 17.93 7.85 -8.81
N HIS A 216 19.09 8.49 -9.01
CA HIS A 216 20.00 8.13 -10.10
C HIS A 216 20.34 6.62 -10.12
N LEU A 217 20.74 6.06 -8.99
CA LEU A 217 21.08 4.64 -8.90
C LEU A 217 19.88 3.71 -9.13
N THR A 218 18.68 4.09 -8.69
CA THR A 218 17.44 3.36 -8.97
C THR A 218 17.19 3.29 -10.47
N ARG A 219 17.33 4.44 -11.14
CA ARG A 219 17.16 4.56 -12.59
C ARG A 219 18.16 3.72 -13.38
N GLU A 220 19.43 3.74 -12.98
CA GLU A 220 20.49 2.94 -13.63
C GLU A 220 20.26 1.43 -13.50
N LYS A 221 19.62 0.98 -12.44
CA LYS A 221 19.34 -0.44 -12.20
C LYS A 221 18.08 -0.96 -12.92
N CYS A 222 17.22 -0.08 -13.42
CA CYS A 222 16.07 -0.49 -14.22
C CYS A 222 16.53 -1.14 -15.54
N ASP A 223 15.80 -2.13 -16.01
CA ASP A 223 16.02 -2.78 -17.31
C ASP A 223 15.56 -1.89 -18.47
N ALA A 224 14.50 -1.12 -18.24
CA ALA A 224 13.98 -0.15 -19.20
C ALA A 224 13.42 1.08 -18.48
N ILE A 225 13.37 2.19 -19.21
CA ILE A 225 12.71 3.43 -18.80
C ILE A 225 11.67 3.78 -19.84
N VAL A 226 10.42 3.87 -19.42
CA VAL A 226 9.28 4.18 -20.28
C VAL A 226 8.51 5.40 -19.77
N LYS A 227 7.68 5.99 -20.62
CA LYS A 227 6.80 7.10 -20.25
C LYS A 227 5.34 6.81 -20.55
N ILE A 228 4.46 7.44 -19.81
CA ILE A 228 3.06 7.61 -20.19
C ILE A 228 3.00 8.82 -21.14
N PRO A 229 2.54 8.67 -22.39
CA PRO A 229 2.40 9.80 -23.29
C PRO A 229 1.46 10.88 -22.73
N MET A 230 1.90 12.12 -22.74
CA MET A 230 1.16 13.27 -22.22
C MET A 230 0.72 14.21 -23.37
N ALA A 231 -0.39 14.91 -23.15
CA ALA A 231 -0.80 16.01 -24.02
C ALA A 231 0.23 17.16 -23.95
N LYS A 232 0.31 17.95 -25.01
CA LYS A 232 1.23 19.09 -25.08
C LYS A 232 0.97 20.07 -23.91
N GLY A 233 2.03 20.41 -23.19
CA GLY A 233 1.98 21.34 -22.06
C GLY A 233 1.66 20.70 -20.71
N VAL A 234 1.48 19.36 -20.65
CA VAL A 234 1.34 18.61 -19.39
C VAL A 234 2.68 17.96 -19.08
N GLU A 235 3.28 18.28 -17.93
CA GLU A 235 4.59 17.80 -17.53
C GLU A 235 4.51 16.46 -16.79
N SER A 236 3.51 16.27 -15.93
CA SER A 236 3.38 15.06 -15.10
C SER A 236 1.93 14.76 -14.73
N LEU A 237 1.68 13.54 -14.27
CA LEU A 237 0.50 13.11 -13.55
C LEU A 237 0.85 12.93 -12.06
N ASN A 238 -0.17 13.00 -11.20
CA ASN A 238 -0.01 12.54 -9.83
C ASN A 238 0.56 11.10 -9.82
N VAL A 239 1.52 10.83 -8.94
CA VAL A 239 2.26 9.57 -8.91
C VAL A 239 1.35 8.35 -8.74
N SER A 240 0.29 8.44 -7.94
CA SER A 240 -0.63 7.30 -7.73
C SER A 240 -1.49 7.03 -8.97
N VAL A 241 -1.83 8.06 -9.73
CA VAL A 241 -2.55 7.94 -11.02
C VAL A 241 -1.63 7.28 -12.05
N ALA A 242 -0.40 7.79 -12.19
CA ALA A 242 0.59 7.22 -13.10
C ALA A 242 0.92 5.76 -12.76
N ALA A 243 1.07 5.41 -11.48
CA ALA A 243 1.25 4.03 -11.02
C ALA A 243 0.07 3.14 -11.43
N GLY A 244 -1.16 3.61 -11.26
CA GLY A 244 -2.36 2.89 -11.70
C GLY A 244 -2.36 2.61 -13.20
N ILE A 245 -2.10 3.63 -14.03
CA ILE A 245 -2.03 3.47 -15.49
C ILE A 245 -0.96 2.44 -15.87
N ALA A 246 0.24 2.54 -15.28
CA ALA A 246 1.35 1.66 -15.60
C ALA A 246 1.07 0.20 -15.22
N MET A 247 0.56 -0.05 -14.01
CA MET A 247 0.21 -1.40 -13.57
C MET A 247 -0.89 -2.01 -14.44
N TYR A 248 -1.91 -1.23 -14.79
CA TYR A 248 -3.01 -1.74 -15.65
C TYR A 248 -2.57 -1.97 -17.09
N GLU A 249 -1.56 -1.30 -17.60
CA GLU A 249 -0.97 -1.67 -18.89
C GLU A 249 -0.26 -3.04 -18.81
N VAL A 250 0.47 -3.32 -17.74
CA VAL A 250 1.04 -4.66 -17.50
C VAL A 250 -0.06 -5.71 -17.40
N VAL A 251 -1.11 -5.46 -16.59
CA VAL A 251 -2.26 -6.37 -16.44
C VAL A 251 -2.96 -6.60 -17.77
N ARG A 252 -3.19 -5.54 -18.56
CA ARG A 252 -3.82 -5.65 -19.89
C ARG A 252 -3.05 -6.60 -20.80
N GLN A 253 -1.72 -6.56 -20.75
CA GLN A 253 -0.88 -7.45 -21.57
C GLN A 253 -0.88 -8.87 -21.00
N PHE A 254 -0.88 -9.04 -19.67
CA PHE A 254 -0.97 -10.36 -19.03
C PHE A 254 -2.29 -11.09 -19.35
N LEU A 255 -3.39 -10.36 -19.46
CA LEU A 255 -4.71 -10.93 -19.80
C LEU A 255 -4.85 -11.35 -21.28
N LYS A 256 -3.99 -10.85 -22.17
CA LYS A 256 -4.02 -11.18 -23.61
C LYS A 256 -3.25 -12.45 -23.97
N LYS A 257 -2.48 -12.97 -23.03
CA LYS A 257 -1.62 -14.15 -23.18
C LYS A 257 -2.12 -15.31 -22.33
#